data_45afb5d53ee0eb4182bff023b73df6f8
#
_entry.id   45afb5d53ee0eb4182bff023b73df6f8
#
_cell.length_a   1.000
_cell.length_b   1.000
_cell.length_c   1.000
_cell.angle_alpha   90.00
_cell.angle_beta   90.00
_cell.angle_gamma   90.00
#
_symmetry.space_group_name_H-M   'P 1'
#
loop_
_entity.id
_entity.type
_entity.pdbx_description
1 polymer ?
#
loop_
_entity_poly.entity_id
_entity_poly.type
_entity_poly.pdbx_seq_one_letter_code
_entity_poly.pdbx_strand_id
1 'polypeptide(L)'
;MTSDVIVVGAGVSGLVCALELTRLGFSVQVLEASDAVGGRVRSDVVDGFRLDRGFQVLLTAYPEARRWLSYEGLALGKFEPGAMVHFDGKFHRASDPLRRPSHALSTAFAPVGTVRDKLLIARLREELVRASIDEVLTAPESSTIEALRAYGFSPEIIERFFRPFFGGIFLDPELATSSRMFRFVFRMFALGHAAIPADGMQAIPQQLASALPEGSVRLDTAVESITGESVRLETGEELRARAIVVACDPVRAE
;
A
#
# COMPACT_ATOMS: atom_id res chain seq x y z
N MET A 1 6.00 1.44 -34.63
CA MET A 1 7.32 1.12 -34.05
C MET A 1 7.13 -0.09 -33.13
N THR A 2 7.99 -1.08 -33.23
CA THR A 2 7.93 -2.24 -32.32
C THR A 2 8.63 -1.84 -31.03
N SER A 3 7.92 -1.87 -29.91
CA SER A 3 8.53 -1.69 -28.58
C SER A 3 9.31 -2.94 -28.18
N ASP A 4 10.37 -2.80 -27.39
CA ASP A 4 11.08 -3.96 -26.84
C ASP A 4 10.17 -4.72 -25.87
N VAL A 5 9.41 -3.99 -25.04
CA VAL A 5 8.51 -4.58 -24.02
C VAL A 5 7.14 -3.93 -24.07
N ILE A 6 6.10 -4.75 -24.00
CA ILE A 6 4.73 -4.33 -23.73
C ILE A 6 4.40 -4.68 -22.28
N VAL A 7 3.88 -3.71 -21.52
CA VAL A 7 3.35 -3.90 -20.16
C VAL A 7 1.84 -3.78 -20.19
N VAL A 8 1.13 -4.82 -19.79
CA VAL A 8 -0.34 -4.85 -19.76
C VAL A 8 -0.82 -4.47 -18.35
N GLY A 9 -1.46 -3.31 -18.26
CA GLY A 9 -1.95 -2.69 -17.03
C GLY A 9 -1.08 -1.53 -16.54
N ALA A 10 -1.70 -0.33 -16.39
CA ALA A 10 -1.08 0.87 -15.85
C ALA A 10 -1.40 1.09 -14.36
N GLY A 11 -1.53 0.03 -13.59
CA GLY A 11 -1.48 0.08 -12.14
C GLY A 11 -0.08 0.46 -11.64
N VAL A 12 0.08 0.72 -10.33
CA VAL A 12 1.39 1.10 -9.74
C VAL A 12 2.48 0.10 -10.10
N SER A 13 2.19 -1.21 -10.08
CA SER A 13 3.18 -2.26 -10.43
C SER A 13 3.62 -2.17 -11.89
N GLY A 14 2.68 -1.99 -12.83
CA GLY A 14 2.98 -1.87 -14.25
C GLY A 14 3.77 -0.59 -14.57
N LEU A 15 3.39 0.53 -13.96
CA LEU A 15 4.11 1.80 -14.12
C LEU A 15 5.54 1.74 -13.59
N VAL A 16 5.76 1.15 -12.40
CA VAL A 16 7.10 0.96 -11.84
C VAL A 16 7.92 0.00 -12.69
N CYS A 17 7.34 -1.08 -13.19
CA CYS A 17 7.99 -2.00 -14.12
C CYS A 17 8.42 -1.26 -15.41
N ALA A 18 7.54 -0.46 -16.00
CA ALA A 18 7.84 0.32 -17.19
C ALA A 18 8.97 1.35 -16.94
N LEU A 19 8.96 2.02 -15.80
CA LEU A 19 10.03 2.96 -15.41
C LEU A 19 11.38 2.25 -15.26
N GLU A 20 11.41 1.09 -14.60
CA GLU A 20 12.67 0.34 -14.42
C GLU A 20 13.21 -0.15 -15.77
N LEU A 21 12.35 -0.68 -16.64
CA LEU A 21 12.74 -1.11 -17.99
C LEU A 21 13.25 0.05 -18.83
N THR A 22 12.57 1.22 -18.77
CA THR A 22 13.00 2.43 -19.46
C THR A 22 14.38 2.90 -18.95
N ARG A 23 14.62 2.82 -17.63
CA ARG A 23 15.91 3.15 -17.02
C ARG A 23 17.03 2.20 -17.48
N LEU A 24 16.68 0.96 -17.79
CA LEU A 24 17.61 -0.03 -18.35
C LEU A 24 17.81 0.13 -19.88
N GLY A 25 17.17 1.10 -20.51
CA GLY A 25 17.35 1.44 -21.93
C GLY A 25 16.39 0.71 -22.89
N PHE A 26 15.36 0.02 -22.38
CA PHE A 26 14.37 -0.61 -23.24
C PHE A 26 13.28 0.39 -23.65
N SER A 27 12.78 0.26 -24.88
CA SER A 27 11.58 0.93 -25.34
C SER A 27 10.33 0.20 -24.80
N VAL A 28 9.49 0.90 -24.05
CA VAL A 28 8.35 0.30 -23.34
C VAL A 28 7.03 0.93 -23.79
N GLN A 29 6.02 0.10 -24.04
CA GLN A 29 4.65 0.50 -24.25
C GLN A 29 3.78 -0.07 -23.11
N VAL A 30 3.07 0.78 -22.40
CA VAL A 30 2.09 0.39 -21.37
C VAL A 30 0.70 0.47 -21.98
N LEU A 31 -0.09 -0.61 -21.85
CA LEU A 31 -1.48 -0.69 -22.32
C LEU A 31 -2.41 -0.72 -21.11
N GLU A 32 -3.35 0.21 -21.05
CA GLU A 32 -4.33 0.31 -19.97
C GLU A 32 -5.75 0.33 -20.55
N ALA A 33 -6.58 -0.56 -20.05
CA ALA A 33 -7.95 -0.70 -20.52
C ALA A 33 -8.86 0.48 -20.14
N SER A 34 -8.56 1.16 -19.05
CA SER A 34 -9.35 2.27 -18.53
C SER A 34 -8.88 3.63 -19.05
N ASP A 35 -9.71 4.65 -18.78
CA ASP A 35 -9.51 6.06 -19.15
C ASP A 35 -8.41 6.77 -18.35
N ALA A 36 -7.81 6.11 -17.35
CA ALA A 36 -6.74 6.68 -16.55
C ALA A 36 -5.84 5.61 -15.92
N VAL A 37 -4.59 5.99 -15.62
CA VAL A 37 -3.65 5.14 -14.88
C VAL A 37 -4.04 4.96 -13.41
N GLY A 38 -3.50 3.92 -12.75
CA GLY A 38 -3.59 3.75 -11.31
C GLY A 38 -4.25 2.47 -10.83
N GLY A 39 -5.10 1.84 -11.65
CA GLY A 39 -5.79 0.61 -11.25
C GLY A 39 -6.58 0.79 -9.94
N ARG A 40 -6.16 0.09 -8.88
CA ARG A 40 -6.77 0.19 -7.54
C ARG A 40 -6.36 1.45 -6.75
N VAL A 41 -5.39 2.22 -7.24
CA VAL A 41 -4.95 3.50 -6.64
C VAL A 41 -5.48 4.64 -7.51
N ARG A 42 -6.79 4.77 -7.58
CA ARG A 42 -7.51 5.81 -8.33
C ARG A 42 -8.40 6.63 -7.40
N SER A 43 -8.61 7.89 -7.77
CA SER A 43 -9.55 8.80 -7.11
C SER A 43 -10.54 9.34 -8.16
N ASP A 44 -11.80 9.44 -7.78
CA ASP A 44 -12.82 10.14 -8.54
C ASP A 44 -13.04 11.54 -7.97
N VAL A 45 -13.43 12.47 -8.82
CA VAL A 45 -13.87 13.81 -8.39
C VAL A 45 -15.37 13.90 -8.63
N VAL A 46 -16.14 13.98 -7.55
CA VAL A 46 -17.60 14.08 -7.59
C VAL A 46 -18.03 15.29 -6.77
N ASP A 47 -18.70 16.22 -7.38
CA ASP A 47 -19.19 17.47 -6.74
C ASP A 47 -18.07 18.23 -5.95
N GLY A 48 -16.82 18.19 -6.46
CA GLY A 48 -15.66 18.81 -5.85
C GLY A 48 -15.00 17.99 -4.74
N PHE A 49 -15.53 16.82 -4.39
CA PHE A 49 -14.92 15.88 -3.46
C PHE A 49 -14.02 14.89 -4.19
N ARG A 50 -12.87 14.58 -3.60
CA ARG A 50 -11.99 13.49 -4.06
C ARG A 50 -12.34 12.21 -3.31
N LEU A 51 -12.72 11.18 -4.05
CA LEU A 51 -13.16 9.90 -3.53
C LEU A 51 -12.16 8.83 -4.00
N ASP A 52 -11.33 8.35 -3.10
CA ASP A 52 -10.38 7.28 -3.39
C ASP A 52 -11.11 5.93 -3.53
N ARG A 53 -10.90 5.22 -4.65
CA ARG A 53 -11.59 3.96 -4.96
C ARG A 53 -11.10 2.78 -4.11
N GLY A 54 -9.86 2.80 -3.67
CA GLY A 54 -9.22 1.70 -2.95
C GLY A 54 -8.36 2.19 -1.81
N PHE A 55 -7.04 2.23 -2.02
CA PHE A 55 -6.11 2.69 -1.00
C PHE A 55 -6.31 4.16 -0.67
N GLN A 56 -6.41 4.46 0.63
CA GLN A 56 -6.69 5.79 1.15
C GLN A 56 -5.52 6.39 1.93
N VAL A 57 -4.43 5.64 2.10
CA VAL A 57 -3.28 6.04 2.92
C VAL A 57 -1.99 5.50 2.33
N LEU A 58 -0.97 6.36 2.28
CA LEU A 58 0.42 5.99 2.01
C LEU A 58 1.21 5.95 3.32
N LEU A 59 1.88 4.83 3.59
CA LEU A 59 2.88 4.77 4.66
C LEU A 59 4.23 5.23 4.12
N THR A 60 4.73 6.37 4.61
CA THR A 60 5.93 7.02 4.06
C THR A 60 7.23 6.24 4.31
N ALA A 61 7.18 5.17 5.09
CA ALA A 61 8.33 4.30 5.34
C ALA A 61 8.50 3.18 4.31
N TYR A 62 7.54 2.95 3.43
CA TYR A 62 7.68 1.92 2.39
C TYR A 62 8.94 2.18 1.53
N PRO A 63 9.90 1.23 1.46
CA PRO A 63 11.16 1.44 0.76
C PRO A 63 10.96 1.75 -0.72
N GLU A 64 10.12 0.97 -1.40
CA GLU A 64 9.86 1.16 -2.83
C GLU A 64 9.09 2.46 -3.10
N ALA A 65 8.20 2.89 -2.20
CA ALA A 65 7.57 4.21 -2.34
C ALA A 65 8.61 5.34 -2.26
N ARG A 66 9.60 5.24 -1.36
CA ARG A 66 10.69 6.22 -1.27
C ARG A 66 11.63 6.20 -2.48
N ARG A 67 11.78 5.05 -3.10
CA ARG A 67 12.63 4.89 -4.29
C ARG A 67 12.00 5.53 -5.53
N TRP A 68 10.69 5.41 -5.68
CA TRP A 68 9.99 5.75 -6.92
C TRP A 68 9.20 7.04 -6.85
N LEU A 69 8.86 7.54 -5.66
CA LEU A 69 7.98 8.69 -5.49
C LEU A 69 8.73 9.92 -4.95
N SER A 70 8.45 11.08 -5.52
CA SER A 70 8.81 12.37 -4.94
C SER A 70 7.73 12.78 -3.94
N TYR A 71 8.02 12.66 -2.64
CA TYR A 71 7.09 13.06 -1.59
C TYR A 71 6.83 14.56 -1.54
N GLU A 72 7.83 15.36 -1.97
CA GLU A 72 7.67 16.81 -2.12
C GLU A 72 6.67 17.12 -3.23
N GLY A 73 6.81 16.49 -4.41
CA GLY A 73 5.88 16.64 -5.52
C GLY A 73 4.46 16.17 -5.24
N LEU A 74 4.30 15.23 -4.29
CA LEU A 74 2.98 14.76 -3.85
C LEU A 74 2.35 15.66 -2.78
N ALA A 75 3.07 16.62 -2.21
CA ALA A 75 2.61 17.53 -1.14
C ALA A 75 1.86 16.79 -0.02
N LEU A 76 2.49 15.76 0.57
CA LEU A 76 1.87 14.82 1.49
C LEU A 76 1.33 15.48 2.77
N GLY A 77 0.03 15.40 2.99
CA GLY A 77 -0.65 15.65 4.26
C GLY A 77 -0.42 14.46 5.21
N LYS A 78 0.23 14.70 6.37
CA LYS A 78 0.53 13.65 7.36
C LYS A 78 -0.57 13.59 8.41
N PHE A 79 -1.03 12.37 8.72
CA PHE A 79 -1.93 12.14 9.83
C PHE A 79 -1.18 12.17 11.18
N GLU A 80 -1.92 12.50 12.24
CA GLU A 80 -1.42 12.41 13.60
C GLU A 80 -1.06 10.95 13.96
N PRO A 81 0.09 10.71 14.62
CA PRO A 81 0.51 9.37 15.00
C PRO A 81 -0.35 8.82 16.15
N GLY A 82 -1.22 7.89 15.83
CA GLY A 82 -2.13 7.27 16.79
C GLY A 82 -3.46 6.90 16.17
N ALA A 83 -4.39 6.50 17.03
CA ALA A 83 -5.75 6.15 16.64
C ALA A 83 -6.77 6.66 17.67
N MET A 84 -7.97 6.94 17.22
CA MET A 84 -9.14 7.13 18.07
C MET A 84 -9.89 5.80 18.12
N VAL A 85 -9.90 5.16 19.28
CA VAL A 85 -10.57 3.89 19.51
C VAL A 85 -11.92 4.13 20.12
N HIS A 86 -12.99 3.75 19.44
CA HIS A 86 -14.34 3.80 19.99
C HIS A 86 -14.60 2.55 20.83
N PHE A 87 -14.87 2.75 22.10
CA PHE A 87 -15.18 1.70 23.04
C PHE A 87 -16.11 2.22 24.16
N ASP A 88 -17.10 1.42 24.54
CA ASP A 88 -18.08 1.76 25.59
C ASP A 88 -18.74 3.14 25.38
N GLY A 89 -19.17 3.41 24.13
CA GLY A 89 -19.86 4.66 23.77
C GLY A 89 -18.98 5.91 23.77
N LYS A 90 -17.63 5.76 23.93
CA LYS A 90 -16.69 6.88 24.01
C LYS A 90 -15.51 6.67 23.08
N PHE A 91 -14.89 7.78 22.66
CA PHE A 91 -13.63 7.76 21.92
C PHE A 91 -12.44 7.88 22.87
N HIS A 92 -11.53 6.95 22.76
CA HIS A 92 -10.28 6.90 23.51
C HIS A 92 -9.11 7.12 22.59
N ARG A 93 -8.24 8.07 22.91
CA ARG A 93 -7.04 8.33 22.12
C ARG A 93 -5.94 7.34 22.52
N ALA A 94 -5.43 6.63 21.54
CA ALA A 94 -4.21 5.80 21.64
C ALA A 94 -3.15 6.42 20.72
N SER A 95 -2.20 7.16 21.28
CA SER A 95 -1.14 7.85 20.53
C SER A 95 0.20 7.14 20.72
N ASP A 96 1.12 7.32 19.77
CA ASP A 96 2.52 6.91 19.95
C ASP A 96 3.23 7.86 20.95
N PRO A 97 3.53 7.43 22.16
CA PRO A 97 4.11 8.30 23.20
C PRO A 97 5.51 8.79 22.86
N LEU A 98 6.26 8.09 21.99
CA LEU A 98 7.58 8.51 21.55
C LEU A 98 7.51 9.68 20.56
N ARG A 99 6.43 9.76 19.78
CA ARG A 99 6.19 10.84 18.82
C ARG A 99 5.38 11.98 19.38
N ARG A 100 4.53 11.70 20.39
CA ARG A 100 3.67 12.66 21.08
C ARG A 100 3.75 12.48 22.60
N PRO A 101 4.86 12.92 23.24
CA PRO A 101 5.04 12.78 24.68
C PRO A 101 3.93 13.45 25.50
N SER A 102 3.32 14.53 24.98
CA SER A 102 2.16 15.20 25.61
C SER A 102 0.93 14.32 25.77
N HIS A 103 0.79 13.26 24.94
CA HIS A 103 -0.31 12.30 25.01
C HIS A 103 0.05 11.01 25.76
N ALA A 104 1.25 10.89 26.31
CA ALA A 104 1.73 9.68 26.98
C ALA A 104 0.83 9.26 28.14
N LEU A 105 0.45 10.22 29.01
CA LEU A 105 -0.44 9.96 30.15
C LEU A 105 -1.84 9.53 29.70
N SER A 106 -2.46 10.25 28.75
CA SER A 106 -3.77 9.89 28.25
C SER A 106 -3.78 8.50 27.58
N THR A 107 -2.73 8.16 26.86
CA THR A 107 -2.55 6.82 26.26
C THR A 107 -2.32 5.75 27.34
N ALA A 108 -1.56 6.07 28.37
CA ALA A 108 -1.29 5.13 29.48
C ALA A 108 -2.59 4.75 30.21
N PHE A 109 -3.48 5.70 30.41
CA PHE A 109 -4.78 5.50 31.10
C PHE A 109 -5.95 5.13 30.16
N ALA A 110 -5.76 5.14 28.86
CA ALA A 110 -6.80 4.72 27.91
C ALA A 110 -7.19 3.24 28.14
N PRO A 111 -8.49 2.90 28.24
CA PRO A 111 -8.95 1.53 28.51
C PRO A 111 -8.95 0.65 27.24
N VAL A 112 -7.90 0.78 26.43
CA VAL A 112 -7.72 0.07 25.14
C VAL A 112 -6.92 -1.22 25.32
N GLY A 113 -6.58 -1.56 26.55
CA GLY A 113 -5.82 -2.73 26.94
C GLY A 113 -5.13 -2.49 28.28
N THR A 114 -4.44 -3.49 28.79
CA THR A 114 -3.74 -3.45 30.07
C THR A 114 -2.43 -2.64 29.98
N VAL A 115 -1.86 -2.28 31.11
CA VAL A 115 -0.50 -1.68 31.16
C VAL A 115 0.54 -2.63 30.55
N ARG A 116 0.39 -3.95 30.79
CA ARG A 116 1.24 -4.98 30.19
C ARG A 116 1.17 -4.93 28.65
N ASP A 117 -0.02 -4.79 28.07
CA ASP A 117 -0.18 -4.70 26.62
C ASP A 117 0.57 -3.49 26.03
N LYS A 118 0.53 -2.35 26.72
CA LYS A 118 1.22 -1.15 26.28
C LYS A 118 2.75 -1.32 26.32
N LEU A 119 3.27 -2.03 27.30
CA LEU A 119 4.69 -2.41 27.35
C LEU A 119 5.05 -3.41 26.23
N LEU A 120 4.17 -4.37 25.95
CA LEU A 120 4.36 -5.31 24.84
C LEU A 120 4.33 -4.61 23.47
N ILE A 121 3.47 -3.61 23.27
CA ILE A 121 3.49 -2.79 22.05
C ILE A 121 4.82 -2.05 21.91
N ALA A 122 5.30 -1.43 22.98
CA ALA A 122 6.59 -0.72 22.95
C ALA A 122 7.76 -1.68 22.64
N ARG A 123 7.74 -2.87 23.22
CA ARG A 123 8.73 -3.92 22.96
C ARG A 123 8.65 -4.41 21.50
N LEU A 124 7.45 -4.74 21.00
CA LEU A 124 7.24 -5.16 19.62
C LEU A 124 7.72 -4.09 18.62
N ARG A 125 7.41 -2.82 18.92
CA ARG A 125 7.90 -1.69 18.13
C ARG A 125 9.42 -1.68 18.05
N GLU A 126 10.09 -1.79 19.19
CA GLU A 126 11.56 -1.77 19.27
C GLU A 126 12.18 -2.94 18.50
N GLU A 127 11.64 -4.14 18.68
CA GLU A 127 12.09 -5.34 17.96
C GLU A 127 11.96 -5.14 16.45
N LEU A 128 10.80 -4.67 15.99
CA LEU A 128 10.54 -4.50 14.55
C LEU A 128 11.28 -3.32 13.93
N VAL A 129 11.53 -2.25 14.66
CA VAL A 129 12.35 -1.12 14.18
C VAL A 129 13.81 -1.55 13.96
N ARG A 130 14.35 -2.41 14.83
CA ARG A 130 15.74 -2.92 14.73
C ARG A 130 15.89 -4.00 13.66
N ALA A 131 14.88 -4.83 13.46
CA ALA A 131 14.92 -5.90 12.48
C ALA A 131 15.06 -5.33 11.05
N SER A 132 15.75 -6.01 10.17
CA SER A 132 15.73 -5.74 8.73
C SER A 132 14.41 -6.18 8.12
N ILE A 133 14.11 -5.71 6.91
CA ILE A 133 12.92 -6.15 6.18
C ILE A 133 13.00 -7.65 5.87
N ASP A 134 14.17 -8.14 5.47
CA ASP A 134 14.39 -9.55 5.17
C ASP A 134 14.13 -10.43 6.40
N GLU A 135 14.61 -10.05 7.58
CA GLU A 135 14.32 -10.76 8.82
C GLU A 135 12.81 -10.80 9.14
N VAL A 136 12.10 -9.70 8.87
CA VAL A 136 10.64 -9.63 9.07
C VAL A 136 9.91 -10.56 8.08
N LEU A 137 10.30 -10.55 6.80
CA LEU A 137 9.63 -11.30 5.73
C LEU A 137 10.01 -12.79 5.71
N THR A 138 11.15 -13.18 6.30
CA THR A 138 11.58 -14.57 6.42
C THR A 138 11.31 -15.20 7.78
N ALA A 139 10.72 -14.45 8.72
CA ALA A 139 10.33 -14.97 10.04
C ALA A 139 9.39 -16.19 9.92
N PRO A 140 9.28 -17.06 10.94
CA PRO A 140 8.32 -18.16 10.93
C PRO A 140 6.90 -17.69 10.60
N GLU A 141 6.22 -18.42 9.73
CA GLU A 141 4.87 -18.08 9.26
C GLU A 141 3.82 -18.52 10.28
N SER A 142 2.85 -17.65 10.53
CA SER A 142 1.62 -17.93 11.29
C SER A 142 0.56 -16.91 10.88
N SER A 143 -0.66 -17.06 11.35
CA SER A 143 -1.66 -15.99 11.23
C SER A 143 -1.32 -14.83 12.18
N THR A 144 -1.79 -13.64 11.83
CA THR A 144 -1.64 -12.44 12.68
C THR A 144 -2.23 -12.68 14.07
N ILE A 145 -3.41 -13.29 14.16
CA ILE A 145 -4.07 -13.56 15.45
C ILE A 145 -3.25 -14.52 16.32
N GLU A 146 -2.67 -15.57 15.73
CA GLU A 146 -1.79 -16.51 16.45
C GLU A 146 -0.52 -15.80 16.94
N ALA A 147 0.09 -15.00 16.09
CA ALA A 147 1.28 -14.22 16.47
C ALA A 147 1.01 -13.25 17.62
N LEU A 148 -0.12 -12.54 17.61
CA LEU A 148 -0.52 -11.63 18.69
C LEU A 148 -0.73 -12.38 20.01
N ARG A 149 -1.42 -13.53 19.98
CA ARG A 149 -1.64 -14.37 21.15
C ARG A 149 -0.32 -14.95 21.70
N ALA A 150 0.51 -15.49 20.82
CA ALA A 150 1.83 -16.03 21.19
C ALA A 150 2.77 -14.96 21.77
N TYR A 151 2.67 -13.70 21.32
CA TYR A 151 3.40 -12.58 21.86
C TYR A 151 2.96 -12.20 23.28
N GLY A 152 1.75 -12.63 23.69
CA GLY A 152 1.20 -12.47 25.02
C GLY A 152 0.26 -11.28 25.19
N PHE A 153 -0.25 -10.72 24.11
CA PHE A 153 -1.28 -9.68 24.14
C PHE A 153 -2.59 -10.21 24.73
N SER A 154 -3.25 -9.36 25.51
CA SER A 154 -4.54 -9.71 26.11
C SER A 154 -5.66 -9.76 25.06
N PRO A 155 -6.75 -10.55 25.33
CA PRO A 155 -7.92 -10.52 24.46
C PRO A 155 -8.51 -9.12 24.30
N GLU A 156 -8.45 -8.29 25.34
CA GLU A 156 -9.00 -6.94 25.32
C GLU A 156 -8.32 -6.06 24.27
N ILE A 157 -6.98 -6.03 24.19
CA ILE A 157 -6.30 -5.19 23.22
C ILE A 157 -6.39 -5.76 21.81
N ILE A 158 -6.46 -7.09 21.69
CA ILE A 158 -6.70 -7.74 20.39
C ILE A 158 -8.04 -7.29 19.83
N GLU A 159 -9.12 -7.39 20.60
CA GLU A 159 -10.47 -7.06 20.14
C GLU A 159 -10.72 -5.55 20.01
N ARG A 160 -10.13 -4.73 20.89
CA ARG A 160 -10.38 -3.27 20.89
C ARG A 160 -9.49 -2.48 19.96
N PHE A 161 -8.29 -2.98 19.62
CA PHE A 161 -7.31 -2.26 18.81
C PHE A 161 -6.83 -3.06 17.60
N PHE A 162 -6.21 -4.23 17.81
CA PHE A 162 -5.56 -4.93 16.69
C PHE A 162 -6.57 -5.40 15.64
N ARG A 163 -7.69 -5.99 16.06
CA ARG A 163 -8.72 -6.50 15.15
C ARG A 163 -9.37 -5.39 14.32
N PRO A 164 -9.93 -4.31 14.89
CA PRO A 164 -10.53 -3.26 14.08
C PRO A 164 -9.50 -2.52 13.22
N PHE A 165 -8.28 -2.32 13.70
CA PHE A 165 -7.26 -1.57 12.97
C PHE A 165 -6.62 -2.39 11.85
N PHE A 166 -6.06 -3.56 12.16
CA PHE A 166 -5.41 -4.40 11.15
C PHE A 166 -6.41 -5.19 10.33
N GLY A 167 -7.54 -5.59 10.90
CA GLY A 167 -8.64 -6.19 10.15
C GLY A 167 -9.18 -5.24 9.07
N GLY A 168 -9.22 -3.94 9.35
CA GLY A 168 -9.55 -2.91 8.35
C GLY A 168 -8.47 -2.76 7.28
N ILE A 169 -7.19 -2.77 7.65
CA ILE A 169 -6.07 -2.65 6.71
C ILE A 169 -6.00 -3.85 5.76
N PHE A 170 -6.18 -5.06 6.30
CA PHE A 170 -6.06 -6.31 5.54
C PHE A 170 -7.38 -6.76 4.90
N LEU A 171 -8.50 -6.07 5.21
CA LEU A 171 -9.85 -6.50 4.87
C LEU A 171 -10.16 -7.92 5.36
N ASP A 172 -9.61 -8.25 6.53
CA ASP A 172 -9.65 -9.57 7.15
C ASP A 172 -9.95 -9.44 8.65
N PRO A 173 -11.24 -9.47 9.04
CA PRO A 173 -11.65 -9.32 10.44
C PRO A 173 -11.19 -10.46 11.34
N GLU A 174 -10.86 -11.63 10.79
CA GLU A 174 -10.37 -12.77 11.56
C GLU A 174 -8.88 -12.69 11.87
N LEU A 175 -8.15 -11.76 11.24
CA LEU A 175 -6.70 -11.63 11.32
C LEU A 175 -5.97 -12.93 10.93
N ALA A 176 -6.51 -13.65 9.94
CA ALA A 176 -5.90 -14.84 9.35
C ALA A 176 -4.71 -14.49 8.45
N THR A 177 -4.61 -13.23 8.02
CA THR A 177 -3.49 -12.70 7.23
C THR A 177 -2.15 -12.98 7.89
N SER A 178 -1.14 -13.23 7.08
CA SER A 178 0.24 -13.53 7.46
C SER A 178 0.77 -12.61 8.57
N SER A 179 1.37 -13.20 9.60
CA SER A 179 2.06 -12.48 10.67
C SER A 179 3.28 -11.70 10.15
N ARG A 180 3.89 -12.10 9.05
CA ARG A 180 4.97 -11.36 8.39
C ARG A 180 4.45 -10.04 7.82
N MET A 181 3.28 -10.07 7.17
CA MET A 181 2.63 -8.86 6.65
C MET A 181 2.24 -7.91 7.80
N PHE A 182 1.66 -8.44 8.88
CA PHE A 182 1.38 -7.66 10.08
C PHE A 182 2.64 -6.97 10.62
N ARG A 183 3.72 -7.71 10.82
CA ARG A 183 5.00 -7.19 11.31
C ARG A 183 5.58 -6.12 10.36
N PHE A 184 5.52 -6.36 9.06
CA PHE A 184 5.98 -5.41 8.05
C PHE A 184 5.18 -4.11 8.10
N VAL A 185 3.85 -4.17 8.09
CA VAL A 185 2.99 -2.99 8.13
C VAL A 185 3.14 -2.24 9.46
N PHE A 186 3.21 -2.96 10.60
CA PHE A 186 3.46 -2.36 11.89
C PHE A 186 4.80 -1.61 11.94
N ARG A 187 5.86 -2.20 11.37
CA ARG A 187 7.16 -1.55 11.20
C ARG A 187 7.06 -0.27 10.36
N MET A 188 6.28 -0.28 9.28
CA MET A 188 6.09 0.90 8.43
C MET A 188 5.40 2.03 9.19
N PHE A 189 4.40 1.74 10.02
CA PHE A 189 3.80 2.71 10.94
C PHE A 189 4.79 3.22 11.98
N ALA A 190 5.65 2.35 12.51
CA ALA A 190 6.65 2.73 13.52
C ALA A 190 7.74 3.67 12.97
N LEU A 191 8.14 3.50 11.70
CA LEU A 191 9.23 4.24 11.05
C LEU A 191 8.78 5.45 10.24
N GLY A 192 7.53 5.45 9.76
CA GLY A 192 7.01 6.47 8.86
C GLY A 192 5.77 7.16 9.39
N HIS A 193 5.14 7.92 8.52
CA HIS A 193 3.85 8.54 8.75
C HIS A 193 2.79 7.90 7.85
N ALA A 194 1.58 7.79 8.34
CA ALA A 194 0.42 7.67 7.48
C ALA A 194 0.20 9.04 6.83
N ALA A 195 0.04 9.07 5.53
CA ALA A 195 -0.09 10.32 4.77
C ALA A 195 -1.00 10.13 3.55
N ILE A 196 -1.51 11.22 3.03
CA ILE A 196 -2.28 11.26 1.79
C ILE A 196 -1.73 12.37 0.89
N PRO A 197 -1.60 12.17 -0.43
CA PRO A 197 -1.27 13.25 -1.35
C PRO A 197 -2.34 14.36 -1.34
N ALA A 198 -1.94 15.61 -1.51
CA ALA A 198 -2.85 16.75 -1.52
C ALA A 198 -3.94 16.63 -2.60
N ASP A 199 -3.60 15.98 -3.72
CA ASP A 199 -4.51 15.75 -4.85
C ASP A 199 -5.16 14.36 -4.86
N GLY A 200 -5.21 13.67 -3.70
CA GLY A 200 -5.75 12.32 -3.56
C GLY A 200 -4.76 11.24 -3.98
N MET A 201 -5.13 9.98 -3.77
CA MET A 201 -4.25 8.85 -4.06
C MET A 201 -3.90 8.70 -5.54
N GLN A 202 -4.73 9.19 -6.44
CA GLN A 202 -4.48 9.21 -7.89
C GLN A 202 -3.19 9.96 -8.27
N ALA A 203 -2.74 10.93 -7.46
CA ALA A 203 -1.49 11.66 -7.71
C ALA A 203 -0.26 10.74 -7.74
N ILE A 204 -0.31 9.59 -7.04
CA ILE A 204 0.79 8.61 -7.04
C ILE A 204 0.99 7.98 -8.41
N PRO A 205 0.01 7.29 -9.02
CA PRO A 205 0.20 6.72 -10.35
C PRO A 205 0.37 7.79 -11.44
N GLN A 206 -0.21 8.97 -11.30
CA GLN A 206 0.02 10.09 -12.23
C GLN A 206 1.49 10.54 -12.20
N GLN A 207 2.09 10.67 -11.01
CA GLN A 207 3.52 11.01 -10.89
C GLN A 207 4.40 9.94 -11.54
N LEU A 208 4.11 8.65 -11.34
CA LEU A 208 4.85 7.57 -11.99
C LEU A 208 4.70 7.61 -13.52
N ALA A 209 3.48 7.79 -14.01
CA ALA A 209 3.22 7.86 -15.45
C ALA A 209 3.89 9.05 -16.10
N SER A 210 3.93 10.23 -15.43
CA SER A 210 4.56 11.43 -15.95
C SER A 210 6.10 11.33 -16.04
N ALA A 211 6.70 10.37 -15.36
CA ALA A 211 8.13 10.10 -15.43
C ALA A 211 8.52 9.16 -16.61
N LEU A 212 7.54 8.56 -17.29
CA LEU A 212 7.76 7.80 -18.52
C LEU A 212 7.89 8.72 -19.72
N PRO A 213 8.58 8.30 -20.80
CA PRO A 213 8.62 9.05 -22.06
C PRO A 213 7.20 9.30 -22.60
N GLU A 214 7.00 10.42 -23.26
CA GLU A 214 5.73 10.78 -23.88
C GLU A 214 5.26 9.69 -24.84
N GLY A 215 3.97 9.35 -24.79
CA GLY A 215 3.39 8.29 -25.62
C GLY A 215 3.64 6.85 -25.14
N SER A 216 4.39 6.66 -24.04
CA SER A 216 4.63 5.32 -23.49
C SER A 216 3.36 4.66 -22.91
N VAL A 217 2.35 5.41 -22.52
CA VAL A 217 1.09 4.87 -21.96
C VAL A 217 -0.04 5.10 -22.96
N ARG A 218 -0.73 4.00 -23.33
CA ARG A 218 -1.96 4.03 -24.12
C ARG A 218 -3.14 3.69 -23.21
N LEU A 219 -3.99 4.66 -22.95
CA LEU A 219 -5.25 4.51 -22.24
C LEU A 219 -6.34 4.00 -23.18
N ASP A 220 -7.50 3.60 -22.65
CA ASP A 220 -8.64 3.07 -23.40
C ASP A 220 -8.22 1.96 -24.39
N THR A 221 -7.22 1.16 -23.96
CA THR A 221 -6.58 0.15 -24.79
C THR A 221 -6.63 -1.21 -24.06
N ALA A 222 -7.78 -1.87 -24.20
CA ALA A 222 -8.01 -3.17 -23.60
C ALA A 222 -7.33 -4.27 -24.42
N VAL A 223 -6.62 -5.17 -23.73
CA VAL A 223 -6.01 -6.36 -24.27
C VAL A 223 -7.00 -7.51 -24.20
N GLU A 224 -7.29 -8.13 -25.36
CA GLU A 224 -8.15 -9.30 -25.49
C GLU A 224 -7.38 -10.60 -25.20
N SER A 225 -6.18 -10.72 -25.79
CA SER A 225 -5.39 -11.94 -25.62
C SER A 225 -3.90 -11.69 -25.85
N ILE A 226 -3.08 -12.61 -25.32
CA ILE A 226 -1.63 -12.61 -25.45
C ILE A 226 -1.20 -13.97 -26.03
N THR A 227 -0.38 -13.95 -27.07
CA THR A 227 0.08 -15.15 -27.73
C THR A 227 1.56 -14.99 -28.09
N GLY A 228 2.46 -15.69 -27.36
CA GLY A 228 3.89 -15.58 -27.57
C GLY A 228 4.40 -14.15 -27.42
N GLU A 229 4.84 -13.52 -28.50
CA GLU A 229 5.38 -12.16 -28.54
C GLU A 229 4.35 -11.14 -29.06
N SER A 230 3.08 -11.50 -29.18
CA SER A 230 2.02 -10.63 -29.66
C SER A 230 0.89 -10.42 -28.65
N VAL A 231 0.35 -9.21 -28.69
CA VAL A 231 -0.82 -8.78 -27.91
C VAL A 231 -1.90 -8.38 -28.89
N ARG A 232 -3.09 -8.99 -28.77
CA ARG A 232 -4.28 -8.60 -29.50
C ARG A 232 -5.13 -7.68 -28.63
N LEU A 233 -5.53 -6.55 -29.19
CA LEU A 233 -6.43 -5.62 -28.55
C LEU A 233 -7.89 -5.96 -28.89
N GLU A 234 -8.84 -5.54 -28.07
CA GLU A 234 -10.28 -5.67 -28.34
C GLU A 234 -10.69 -4.99 -29.65
N THR A 235 -9.94 -4.00 -30.12
CA THR A 235 -10.15 -3.34 -31.41
C THR A 235 -9.76 -4.21 -32.61
N GLY A 236 -9.12 -5.37 -32.39
CA GLY A 236 -8.53 -6.23 -33.42
C GLY A 236 -7.11 -5.85 -33.82
N GLU A 237 -6.54 -4.74 -33.31
CA GLU A 237 -5.15 -4.37 -33.53
C GLU A 237 -4.22 -5.42 -32.90
N GLU A 238 -3.18 -5.85 -33.61
CA GLU A 238 -2.14 -6.74 -33.09
C GLU A 238 -0.83 -5.96 -32.90
N LEU A 239 -0.30 -5.99 -31.67
CA LEU A 239 0.98 -5.38 -31.30
C LEU A 239 2.00 -6.48 -31.01
N ARG A 240 3.28 -6.23 -31.36
CA ARG A 240 4.38 -7.18 -31.13
C ARG A 240 5.48 -6.54 -30.30
N ALA A 241 6.05 -7.33 -29.39
CA ALA A 241 7.22 -6.96 -28.60
C ALA A 241 8.10 -8.20 -28.37
N ARG A 242 9.34 -7.96 -27.96
CA ARG A 242 10.29 -9.05 -27.60
C ARG A 242 9.89 -9.73 -26.28
N ALA A 243 9.21 -8.98 -25.40
CA ALA A 243 8.66 -9.49 -24.14
C ALA A 243 7.35 -8.80 -23.80
N ILE A 244 6.49 -9.53 -23.09
CA ILE A 244 5.21 -9.02 -22.58
C ILE A 244 5.18 -9.24 -21.08
N VAL A 245 4.87 -8.18 -20.32
CA VAL A 245 4.69 -8.22 -18.87
C VAL A 245 3.22 -8.04 -18.56
N VAL A 246 2.62 -9.01 -17.89
CA VAL A 246 1.24 -8.93 -17.41
C VAL A 246 1.26 -8.35 -16.00
N ALA A 247 0.77 -7.12 -15.85
CA ALA A 247 0.74 -6.36 -14.59
C ALA A 247 -0.69 -5.97 -14.18
N CYS A 248 -1.69 -6.65 -14.73
CA CYS A 248 -3.10 -6.51 -14.35
C CYS A 248 -3.47 -7.47 -13.20
N ASP A 249 -4.72 -7.38 -12.73
CA ASP A 249 -5.25 -8.30 -11.73
C ASP A 249 -5.27 -9.74 -12.28
N PRO A 250 -4.81 -10.76 -11.52
CA PRO A 250 -4.79 -12.15 -11.98
C PRO A 250 -6.14 -12.65 -12.49
N VAL A 251 -7.25 -12.26 -11.86
CA VAL A 251 -8.61 -12.64 -12.30
C VAL A 251 -8.97 -12.10 -13.69
N ARG A 252 -8.29 -11.03 -14.12
CA ARG A 252 -8.46 -10.44 -15.47
C ARG A 252 -7.43 -10.94 -16.47
N ALA A 253 -6.45 -11.71 -16.00
CA ALA A 253 -5.39 -12.28 -16.82
C ALA A 253 -5.70 -13.70 -17.30
N GLU A 254 -6.84 -14.29 -16.86
CA GLU A 254 -7.37 -15.58 -17.32
C GLU A 254 -8.20 -15.38 -18.60
#